data_e14cdd488aa26394ce2f542b62bf5392
#
_entry.id   e14cdd488aa26394ce2f542b62bf5392
#
_cell.length_a   1.000
_cell.length_b   1.000
_cell.length_c   1.000
_cell.angle_alpha   90.00
_cell.angle_beta   90.00
_cell.angle_gamma   90.00
#
_symmetry.space_group_name_H-M   'P 1'
#
loop_
_entity.id
_entity.type
_entity.pdbx_description
1 polymer ?
#
loop_
_entity_poly.entity_id
_entity_poly.type
_entity_poly.pdbx_seq_one_letter_code
_entity_poly.pdbx_strand_id
1 'polypeptide(L)'
;MDAVEQLAADAGPRAVTTRALSQRTAISNGAIYHAFGSRGGLLGQVWLRAARRFLSEQRSAVARALADGVTPETAVEAVVAAAQCPATFLDGHPATAMYLLALPRNELLGARDVSDELADDLRGLDGELAGLFIELAEHMWRRRDRHAVAAIRACVVDLPTALLLRGQHPPDPAARDRLTAAVRAVLALTPPTSRNTPAH
;
A
#
# COMPACT_ATOMS: atom_id res chain seq x y z
N MET A 1 -1.94 -19.41 0.52
CA MET A 1 -2.16 -17.99 0.81
C MET A 1 -3.30 -17.41 -0.03
N ASP A 2 -3.36 -17.67 -1.34
CA ASP A 2 -4.43 -17.15 -2.23
C ASP A 2 -5.84 -17.54 -1.78
N ALA A 3 -6.01 -18.76 -1.24
CA ALA A 3 -7.27 -19.20 -0.65
C ALA A 3 -7.71 -18.38 0.58
N VAL A 4 -6.76 -17.81 1.33
CA VAL A 4 -7.06 -16.91 2.46
C VAL A 4 -7.55 -15.56 1.95
N GLU A 5 -6.85 -15.00 0.96
CA GLU A 5 -7.24 -13.72 0.33
C GLU A 5 -8.64 -13.83 -0.28
N GLN A 6 -8.90 -14.92 -1.02
CA GLN A 6 -10.21 -15.16 -1.63
C GLN A 6 -11.31 -15.36 -0.57
N LEU A 7 -11.05 -16.14 0.47
CA LEU A 7 -12.03 -16.38 1.55
C LEU A 7 -12.35 -15.09 2.31
N ALA A 8 -11.33 -14.26 2.54
CA ALA A 8 -11.50 -12.97 3.19
C ALA A 8 -12.24 -11.96 2.29
N ALA A 9 -11.98 -11.98 0.97
CA ALA A 9 -12.70 -11.15 0.01
C ALA A 9 -14.17 -11.53 -0.11
N ASP A 10 -14.48 -12.85 -0.12
CA ASP A 10 -15.85 -13.37 -0.27
C ASP A 10 -16.70 -13.16 1.00
N ALA A 11 -16.12 -13.37 2.18
CA ALA A 11 -16.87 -13.49 3.44
C ALA A 11 -16.29 -12.65 4.61
N GLY A 12 -15.31 -11.83 4.34
CA GLY A 12 -14.61 -10.98 5.32
C GLY A 12 -13.50 -11.72 6.11
N PRO A 13 -12.57 -10.98 6.74
CA PRO A 13 -11.44 -11.56 7.47
C PRO A 13 -11.86 -12.45 8.65
N ARG A 14 -13.03 -12.21 9.22
CA ARG A 14 -13.57 -13.03 10.33
C ARG A 14 -13.93 -14.44 9.89
N ALA A 15 -14.30 -14.65 8.62
CA ALA A 15 -14.62 -15.96 8.06
C ALA A 15 -13.37 -16.82 7.81
N VAL A 16 -12.18 -16.23 7.82
CA VAL A 16 -10.91 -16.95 7.69
C VAL A 16 -10.64 -17.72 8.98
N THR A 17 -11.00 -19.01 8.96
CA THR A 17 -10.71 -19.96 10.03
C THR A 17 -9.89 -21.12 9.47
N THR A 18 -9.12 -21.79 10.34
CA THR A 18 -8.35 -22.98 9.91
C THR A 18 -9.25 -24.05 9.31
N ARG A 19 -10.46 -24.22 9.87
CA ARG A 19 -11.47 -25.16 9.35
C ARG A 19 -11.95 -24.78 7.94
N ALA A 20 -12.34 -23.52 7.73
CA ALA A 20 -12.78 -23.04 6.41
C ALA A 20 -11.66 -23.13 5.37
N LEU A 21 -10.43 -22.84 5.77
CA LEU A 21 -9.27 -22.96 4.93
C LEU A 21 -8.96 -24.43 4.59
N SER A 22 -9.00 -25.32 5.57
CA SER A 22 -8.82 -26.78 5.37
C SER A 22 -9.85 -27.33 4.38
N GLN A 23 -11.12 -26.94 4.51
CA GLN A 23 -12.18 -27.35 3.58
C GLN A 23 -11.92 -26.84 2.14
N ARG A 24 -11.35 -25.64 1.99
CA ARG A 24 -11.14 -25.03 0.67
C ARG A 24 -9.83 -25.49 0.00
N THR A 25 -8.83 -25.91 0.76
CA THR A 25 -7.49 -26.24 0.26
C THR A 25 -7.11 -27.70 0.36
N ALA A 26 -7.94 -28.53 1.00
CA ALA A 26 -7.64 -29.93 1.37
C ALA A 26 -6.36 -30.09 2.25
N ILE A 27 -5.88 -29.00 2.87
CA ILE A 27 -4.75 -29.01 3.82
C ILE A 27 -5.30 -29.25 5.23
N SER A 28 -4.68 -30.15 5.98
CA SER A 28 -5.14 -30.45 7.36
C SER A 28 -4.96 -29.23 8.28
N ASN A 29 -5.85 -29.11 9.27
CA ASN A 29 -5.75 -28.08 10.31
C ASN A 29 -4.37 -28.12 11.01
N GLY A 30 -3.85 -29.32 11.29
CA GLY A 30 -2.53 -29.49 11.90
C GLY A 30 -1.40 -28.90 11.04
N ALA A 31 -1.44 -29.12 9.73
CA ALA A 31 -0.44 -28.54 8.81
C ALA A 31 -0.54 -27.01 8.75
N ILE A 32 -1.74 -26.44 8.80
CA ILE A 32 -1.95 -24.98 8.85
C ILE A 32 -1.36 -24.41 10.14
N TYR A 33 -1.66 -25.02 11.30
CA TYR A 33 -1.09 -24.59 12.58
C TYR A 33 0.42 -24.74 12.65
N HIS A 34 0.96 -25.82 12.09
CA HIS A 34 2.41 -26.02 12.03
C HIS A 34 3.11 -24.95 11.17
N ALA A 35 2.47 -24.53 10.05
CA ALA A 35 3.04 -23.55 9.13
C ALA A 35 2.95 -22.10 9.63
N PHE A 36 1.88 -21.75 10.34
CA PHE A 36 1.56 -20.35 10.67
C PHE A 36 1.47 -20.06 12.17
N GLY A 37 1.59 -21.09 13.01
CA GLY A 37 1.54 -21.00 14.47
C GLY A 37 0.16 -20.65 15.04
N SER A 38 -0.49 -19.66 14.48
CA SER A 38 -1.78 -19.14 14.97
C SER A 38 -2.65 -18.61 13.83
N ARG A 39 -3.89 -18.23 14.15
CA ARG A 39 -4.75 -17.52 13.20
C ARG A 39 -4.22 -16.13 12.89
N GLY A 40 -3.73 -15.38 13.88
CA GLY A 40 -3.11 -14.08 13.70
C GLY A 40 -1.84 -14.18 12.87
N GLY A 41 -1.01 -15.20 13.12
CA GLY A 41 0.17 -15.50 12.30
C GLY A 41 -0.18 -15.76 10.83
N LEU A 42 -1.21 -16.58 10.57
CA LEU A 42 -1.70 -16.82 9.21
C LEU A 42 -2.16 -15.53 8.53
N LEU A 43 -3.05 -14.77 9.16
CA LEU A 43 -3.59 -13.53 8.61
C LEU A 43 -2.45 -12.50 8.38
N GLY A 44 -1.56 -12.34 9.35
CA GLY A 44 -0.44 -11.39 9.25
C GLY A 44 0.54 -11.74 8.13
N GLN A 45 0.90 -13.01 7.94
CA GLN A 45 1.80 -13.43 6.87
C GLN A 45 1.17 -13.25 5.48
N VAL A 46 -0.13 -13.54 5.34
CA VAL A 46 -0.86 -13.28 4.09
C VAL A 46 -0.93 -11.78 3.81
N TRP A 47 -1.20 -10.97 4.85
CA TRP A 47 -1.24 -9.52 4.73
C TRP A 47 0.12 -8.93 4.34
N LEU A 48 1.20 -9.39 4.96
CA LEU A 48 2.56 -8.98 4.65
C LEU A 48 2.92 -9.29 3.19
N ARG A 49 2.60 -10.49 2.72
CA ARG A 49 2.78 -10.88 1.32
C ARG A 49 2.00 -9.97 0.36
N ALA A 50 0.74 -9.72 0.67
CA ALA A 50 -0.14 -8.87 -0.13
C ALA A 50 0.39 -7.43 -0.20
N ALA A 51 0.83 -6.87 0.95
CA ALA A 51 1.41 -5.53 1.02
C ALA A 51 2.74 -5.42 0.25
N ARG A 52 3.63 -6.40 0.40
CA ARG A 52 4.89 -6.45 -0.37
C ARG A 52 4.64 -6.53 -1.87
N ARG A 53 3.62 -7.29 -2.30
CA ARG A 53 3.20 -7.33 -3.71
C ARG A 53 2.72 -5.96 -4.18
N PHE A 54 1.85 -5.30 -3.42
CA PHE A 54 1.39 -3.95 -3.73
C PHE A 54 2.56 -2.97 -3.88
N LEU A 55 3.49 -2.93 -2.91
CA LEU A 55 4.66 -2.05 -2.96
C LEU A 55 5.58 -2.36 -4.14
N SER A 56 5.76 -3.64 -4.49
CA SER A 56 6.53 -4.06 -5.66
C SER A 56 5.91 -3.55 -6.97
N GLU A 57 4.60 -3.65 -7.11
CA GLU A 57 3.89 -3.14 -8.29
C GLU A 57 3.93 -1.61 -8.36
N GLN A 58 3.83 -0.93 -7.21
CA GLN A 58 3.94 0.53 -7.14
C GLN A 58 5.35 1.00 -7.55
N ARG A 59 6.42 0.36 -7.05
CA ARG A 59 7.79 0.63 -7.50
C ARG A 59 8.00 0.35 -8.98
N SER A 60 7.42 -0.73 -9.49
CA SER A 60 7.48 -1.08 -10.90
C SER A 60 6.76 -0.04 -11.77
N ALA A 61 5.65 0.53 -11.31
CA ALA A 61 4.94 1.60 -12.01
C ALA A 61 5.79 2.88 -12.05
N VAL A 62 6.43 3.26 -10.95
CA VAL A 62 7.37 4.38 -10.87
C VAL A 62 8.56 4.16 -11.82
N ALA A 63 9.19 2.98 -11.77
CA ALA A 63 10.32 2.66 -12.63
C ALA A 63 9.97 2.75 -14.12
N ARG A 64 8.78 2.29 -14.53
CA ARG A 64 8.31 2.42 -15.91
C ARG A 64 8.14 3.89 -16.33
N ALA A 65 7.62 4.73 -15.45
CA ALA A 65 7.44 6.15 -15.74
C ALA A 65 8.80 6.90 -15.90
N LEU A 66 9.86 6.37 -15.28
CA LEU A 66 11.21 6.93 -15.32
C LEU A 66 12.14 6.23 -16.33
N ALA A 67 11.63 5.28 -17.14
CA ALA A 67 12.47 4.42 -17.99
C ALA A 67 13.32 5.21 -19.01
N ASP A 68 12.81 6.35 -19.52
CA ASP A 68 13.48 7.21 -20.47
C ASP A 68 14.35 8.30 -19.78
N GLY A 69 14.57 8.17 -18.48
CA GLY A 69 15.35 9.11 -17.67
C GLY A 69 14.50 10.02 -16.78
N VAL A 70 15.17 10.72 -15.88
CA VAL A 70 14.53 11.61 -14.91
C VAL A 70 14.52 13.03 -15.47
N THR A 71 13.35 13.48 -15.92
CA THR A 71 13.04 14.87 -16.29
C THR A 71 11.93 15.41 -15.38
N PRO A 72 11.66 16.72 -15.38
CA PRO A 72 10.51 17.26 -14.63
C PRO A 72 9.20 16.59 -15.01
N GLU A 73 9.00 16.26 -16.28
CA GLU A 73 7.80 15.62 -16.81
C GLU A 73 7.69 14.16 -16.33
N THR A 74 8.75 13.36 -16.50
CA THR A 74 8.76 11.95 -16.07
C THR A 74 8.69 11.83 -14.55
N ALA A 75 9.21 12.78 -13.79
CA ALA A 75 9.06 12.83 -12.34
C ALA A 75 7.60 13.03 -11.92
N VAL A 76 6.85 13.92 -12.60
CA VAL A 76 5.40 14.07 -12.37
C VAL A 76 4.67 12.78 -12.70
N GLU A 77 4.96 12.16 -13.86
CA GLU A 77 4.32 10.89 -14.24
C GLU A 77 4.62 9.77 -13.27
N ALA A 78 5.81 9.71 -12.68
CA ALA A 78 6.18 8.74 -11.67
C ALA A 78 5.31 8.87 -10.39
N VAL A 79 5.05 10.11 -9.93
CA VAL A 79 4.15 10.34 -8.80
C VAL A 79 2.71 10.01 -9.16
N VAL A 80 2.24 10.36 -10.36
CA VAL A 80 0.90 10.00 -10.85
C VAL A 80 0.75 8.48 -10.93
N ALA A 81 1.74 7.77 -11.47
CA ALA A 81 1.74 6.30 -11.54
C ALA A 81 1.68 5.66 -10.15
N ALA A 82 2.46 6.18 -9.19
CA ALA A 82 2.41 5.73 -7.80
C ALA A 82 1.05 5.97 -7.15
N ALA A 83 0.41 7.12 -7.42
CA ALA A 83 -0.91 7.48 -6.90
C ALA A 83 -2.03 6.64 -7.51
N GLN A 84 -1.93 6.25 -8.79
CA GLN A 84 -2.91 5.39 -9.48
C GLN A 84 -2.78 3.90 -9.13
N CYS A 85 -1.65 3.50 -8.52
CA CYS A 85 -1.37 2.11 -8.21
C CYS A 85 -2.47 1.41 -7.40
N PRO A 86 -3.12 2.03 -6.37
CA PRO A 86 -4.21 1.38 -5.64
C PRO A 86 -5.38 0.95 -6.54
N ALA A 87 -5.76 1.78 -7.51
CA ALA A 87 -6.82 1.44 -8.45
C ALA A 87 -6.39 0.34 -9.42
N THR A 88 -5.20 0.45 -9.98
CA THR A 88 -4.65 -0.57 -10.90
C THR A 88 -4.46 -1.92 -10.22
N PHE A 89 -4.02 -1.90 -8.95
CA PHE A 89 -3.86 -3.10 -8.13
C PHE A 89 -5.20 -3.75 -7.83
N LEU A 90 -6.24 -2.97 -7.55
CA LEU A 90 -7.60 -3.48 -7.34
C LEU A 90 -8.16 -4.15 -8.60
N ASP A 91 -7.86 -3.61 -9.79
CA ASP A 91 -8.27 -4.25 -11.06
C ASP A 91 -7.54 -5.56 -11.31
N GLY A 92 -6.22 -5.57 -11.11
CA GLY A 92 -5.36 -6.73 -11.39
C GLY A 92 -5.46 -7.83 -10.33
N HIS A 93 -5.70 -7.46 -9.08
CA HIS A 93 -5.65 -8.34 -7.90
C HIS A 93 -6.80 -8.07 -6.93
N PRO A 94 -8.08 -8.20 -7.36
CA PRO A 94 -9.22 -7.76 -6.57
C PRO A 94 -9.29 -8.45 -5.19
N ALA A 95 -9.06 -9.75 -5.10
CA ALA A 95 -9.09 -10.48 -3.82
C ALA A 95 -7.99 -10.01 -2.87
N THR A 96 -6.77 -9.82 -3.37
CA THR A 96 -5.61 -9.33 -2.59
C THR A 96 -5.85 -7.89 -2.11
N ALA A 97 -6.34 -7.01 -2.98
CA ALA A 97 -6.64 -5.63 -2.65
C ALA A 97 -7.76 -5.54 -1.60
N MET A 98 -8.85 -6.27 -1.81
CA MET A 98 -9.95 -6.34 -0.84
C MET A 98 -9.50 -6.89 0.50
N TYR A 99 -8.59 -7.85 0.53
CA TYR A 99 -8.01 -8.36 1.76
C TYR A 99 -7.23 -7.28 2.53
N LEU A 100 -6.37 -6.51 1.85
CA LEU A 100 -5.64 -5.39 2.46
C LEU A 100 -6.58 -4.31 3.02
N LEU A 101 -7.67 -4.00 2.30
CA LEU A 101 -8.65 -3.01 2.72
C LEU A 101 -9.53 -3.49 3.89
N ALA A 102 -9.87 -4.78 3.92
CA ALA A 102 -10.76 -5.36 4.91
C ALA A 102 -10.09 -5.63 6.26
N LEU A 103 -8.76 -5.72 6.31
CA LEU A 103 -7.99 -6.00 7.53
C LEU A 103 -6.95 -4.91 7.76
N PRO A 104 -7.23 -3.88 8.56
CA PRO A 104 -6.28 -2.84 8.90
C PRO A 104 -5.03 -3.41 9.60
N ARG A 105 -3.85 -2.96 9.20
CA ARG A 105 -2.56 -3.42 9.77
C ARG A 105 -2.47 -3.25 11.30
N ASN A 106 -3.04 -2.18 11.84
CA ASN A 106 -3.05 -1.94 13.29
C ASN A 106 -3.81 -3.01 14.07
N GLU A 107 -4.82 -3.65 13.49
CA GLU A 107 -5.50 -4.79 14.11
C GLU A 107 -4.56 -5.99 14.22
N LEU A 108 -3.75 -6.25 13.19
CA LEU A 108 -2.73 -7.31 13.22
C LEU A 108 -1.64 -7.01 14.26
N LEU A 109 -1.14 -5.77 14.31
CA LEU A 109 -0.12 -5.36 15.27
C LEU A 109 -0.63 -5.37 16.73
N GLY A 110 -1.93 -5.25 16.94
CA GLY A 110 -2.57 -5.35 18.25
C GLY A 110 -2.99 -6.78 18.65
N ALA A 111 -2.90 -7.74 17.75
CA ALA A 111 -3.31 -9.11 18.01
C ALA A 111 -2.26 -9.85 18.85
N ARG A 112 -2.71 -10.54 19.92
CA ARG A 112 -1.83 -11.26 20.86
C ARG A 112 -1.19 -12.51 20.28
N ASP A 113 -1.71 -13.01 19.17
CA ASP A 113 -1.29 -14.23 18.50
C ASP A 113 -0.47 -13.99 17.23
N VAL A 114 0.05 -12.77 17.05
CA VAL A 114 1.07 -12.42 16.06
C VAL A 114 2.43 -12.44 16.74
N SER A 115 3.43 -13.10 16.13
CA SER A 115 4.78 -13.15 16.68
C SER A 115 5.49 -11.80 16.56
N ASP A 116 6.45 -11.53 17.45
CA ASP A 116 7.24 -10.29 17.42
C ASP A 116 7.96 -10.12 16.09
N GLU A 117 8.53 -11.19 15.52
CA GLU A 117 9.19 -11.19 14.21
C GLU A 117 8.24 -10.72 13.09
N LEU A 118 7.02 -11.27 13.04
CA LEU A 118 6.02 -10.86 12.06
C LEU A 118 5.55 -9.42 12.30
N ALA A 119 5.42 -9.00 13.55
CA ALA A 119 5.06 -7.63 13.89
C ALA A 119 6.16 -6.64 13.44
N ASP A 120 7.44 -7.01 13.56
CA ASP A 120 8.56 -6.20 13.09
C ASP A 120 8.61 -6.14 11.56
N ASP A 121 8.37 -7.24 10.86
CA ASP A 121 8.21 -7.27 9.41
C ASP A 121 7.07 -6.35 8.93
N LEU A 122 5.93 -6.38 9.62
CA LEU A 122 4.78 -5.50 9.32
C LEU A 122 5.10 -4.02 9.55
N ARG A 123 5.88 -3.68 10.59
CA ARG A 123 6.36 -2.31 10.84
C ARG A 123 7.39 -1.87 9.81
N GLY A 124 8.25 -2.78 9.34
CA GLY A 124 9.27 -2.54 8.34
C GLY A 124 8.74 -1.97 7.02
N LEU A 125 7.48 -2.28 6.67
CA LEU A 125 6.81 -1.72 5.48
C LEU A 125 6.72 -0.19 5.49
N ASP A 126 6.68 0.45 6.67
CA ASP A 126 6.69 1.92 6.77
C ASP A 126 8.01 2.49 6.26
N GLY A 127 9.14 1.81 6.53
CA GLY A 127 10.44 2.20 6.00
C GLY A 127 10.54 2.03 4.48
N GLU A 128 9.98 0.95 3.94
CA GLU A 128 9.95 0.72 2.50
C GLU A 128 9.13 1.79 1.76
N LEU A 129 7.98 2.15 2.31
CA LEU A 129 7.11 3.19 1.75
C LEU A 129 7.73 4.58 1.90
N ALA A 130 8.33 4.89 3.06
CA ALA A 130 9.05 6.14 3.28
C ALA A 130 10.22 6.30 2.28
N GLY A 131 10.96 5.23 2.00
CA GLY A 131 12.01 5.21 0.98
C GLY A 131 11.50 5.62 -0.40
N LEU A 132 10.35 5.10 -0.84
CA LEU A 132 9.71 5.48 -2.09
C LEU A 132 9.32 6.97 -2.10
N PHE A 133 8.79 7.51 -1.00
CA PHE A 133 8.42 8.94 -0.93
C PHE A 133 9.64 9.86 -1.00
N ILE A 134 10.75 9.48 -0.36
CA ILE A 134 12.00 10.22 -0.41
C ILE A 134 12.55 10.22 -1.85
N GLU A 135 12.55 9.07 -2.52
CA GLU A 135 12.97 8.93 -3.91
C GLU A 135 12.16 9.83 -4.85
N LEU A 136 10.83 9.77 -4.76
CA LEU A 136 9.94 10.61 -5.57
C LEU A 136 10.13 12.11 -5.27
N ALA A 137 10.33 12.51 -4.03
CA ALA A 137 10.60 13.90 -3.66
C ALA A 137 11.95 14.40 -4.24
N GLU A 138 12.96 13.53 -4.25
CA GLU A 138 14.26 13.81 -4.87
C GLU A 138 14.13 13.99 -6.37
N HIS A 139 13.38 13.14 -7.07
CA HIS A 139 13.13 13.27 -8.50
C HIS A 139 12.36 14.55 -8.83
N MET A 140 11.34 14.90 -8.05
CA MET A 140 10.50 16.08 -8.27
C MET A 140 11.20 17.40 -8.00
N TRP A 141 11.90 17.51 -6.87
CA TRP A 141 12.37 18.82 -6.36
C TRP A 141 13.83 18.82 -5.92
N ARG A 142 14.57 17.72 -6.09
CA ARG A 142 15.93 17.53 -5.55
C ARG A 142 15.98 17.75 -4.04
N ARG A 143 14.92 17.30 -3.33
CA ARG A 143 14.71 17.52 -1.91
C ARG A 143 14.33 16.22 -1.21
N ARG A 144 14.79 16.10 0.06
CA ARG A 144 14.51 14.94 0.92
C ARG A 144 13.93 15.37 2.27
N ASP A 145 13.64 16.66 2.43
CA ASP A 145 13.13 17.19 3.69
C ASP A 145 11.66 16.81 3.93
N ARG A 146 11.23 16.95 5.18
CA ARG A 146 9.88 16.56 5.63
C ARG A 146 8.74 17.17 4.81
N HIS A 147 8.92 18.40 4.29
CA HIS A 147 7.84 19.08 3.56
C HIS A 147 7.68 18.51 2.14
N ALA A 148 8.81 18.23 1.46
CA ALA A 148 8.81 17.58 0.17
C ALA A 148 8.22 16.15 0.27
N VAL A 149 8.68 15.38 1.25
CA VAL A 149 8.16 14.02 1.51
C VAL A 149 6.67 14.03 1.88
N ALA A 150 6.22 15.01 2.68
CA ALA A 150 4.80 15.15 3.03
C ALA A 150 3.93 15.47 1.80
N ALA A 151 4.41 16.29 0.86
CA ALA A 151 3.68 16.56 -0.38
C ALA A 151 3.55 15.30 -1.26
N ILE A 152 4.61 14.49 -1.38
CA ILE A 152 4.55 13.19 -2.06
C ILE A 152 3.55 12.27 -1.35
N ARG A 153 3.62 12.16 -0.01
CA ARG A 153 2.68 11.34 0.76
C ARG A 153 1.22 11.75 0.52
N ALA A 154 0.94 13.06 0.50
CA ALA A 154 -0.40 13.56 0.18
C ALA A 154 -0.87 13.07 -1.20
N CYS A 155 0.01 13.10 -2.21
CA CYS A 155 -0.28 12.64 -3.56
C CYS A 155 -0.48 11.11 -3.64
N VAL A 156 0.34 10.33 -2.95
CA VAL A 156 0.43 8.86 -3.14
C VAL A 156 -0.42 8.08 -2.14
N VAL A 157 -0.79 8.69 -1.00
CA VAL A 157 -1.60 8.04 0.04
C VAL A 157 -2.92 8.76 0.27
N ASP A 158 -2.88 10.06 0.62
CA ASP A 158 -4.06 10.74 1.15
C ASP A 158 -5.11 10.97 0.03
N LEU A 159 -4.69 11.45 -1.14
CA LEU A 159 -5.56 11.65 -2.30
C LEU A 159 -6.15 10.33 -2.85
N PRO A 160 -5.37 9.27 -3.11
CA PRO A 160 -5.93 7.99 -3.53
C PRO A 160 -6.90 7.41 -2.49
N THR A 161 -6.57 7.47 -1.22
CA THR A 161 -7.46 7.01 -0.15
C THR A 161 -8.80 7.76 -0.18
N ALA A 162 -8.76 9.08 -0.34
CA ALA A 162 -9.96 9.90 -0.36
C ALA A 162 -10.81 9.72 -1.62
N LEU A 163 -10.18 9.61 -2.80
CA LEU A 163 -10.86 9.65 -4.09
C LEU A 163 -11.17 8.26 -4.67
N LEU A 164 -10.36 7.24 -4.33
CA LEU A 164 -10.49 5.91 -4.91
C LEU A 164 -10.99 4.85 -3.92
N LEU A 165 -10.61 4.94 -2.62
CA LEU A 165 -10.78 3.83 -1.68
C LEU A 165 -11.92 4.03 -0.68
N ARG A 166 -12.54 5.21 -0.60
CA ARG A 166 -13.68 5.47 0.31
C ARG A 166 -15.01 4.89 -0.15
N GLY A 167 -15.12 4.47 -1.42
CA GLY A 167 -16.32 3.84 -1.97
C GLY A 167 -16.31 2.33 -1.81
N GLN A 168 -17.53 1.73 -1.91
CA GLN A 168 -17.68 0.26 -1.91
C GLN A 168 -17.52 -0.36 -3.30
N HIS A 169 -17.25 0.43 -4.33
CA HIS A 169 -17.14 0.02 -5.72
C HIS A 169 -15.71 0.29 -6.24
N PRO A 170 -15.24 -0.51 -7.22
CA PRO A 170 -14.00 -0.19 -7.93
C PRO A 170 -14.03 1.25 -8.44
N PRO A 171 -12.90 1.97 -8.38
CA PRO A 171 -12.83 3.35 -8.84
C PRO A 171 -13.18 3.45 -10.32
N ASP A 172 -14.15 4.31 -10.66
CA ASP A 172 -14.53 4.59 -12.03
C ASP A 172 -13.44 5.41 -12.77
N PRO A 173 -13.46 5.47 -14.11
CA PRO A 173 -12.50 6.26 -14.88
C PRO A 173 -12.50 7.74 -14.45
N ALA A 174 -13.65 8.33 -14.16
CA ALA A 174 -13.77 9.73 -13.75
C ALA A 174 -13.12 9.99 -12.37
N ALA A 175 -13.15 9.01 -11.44
CA ALA A 175 -12.42 9.10 -10.17
C ALA A 175 -10.91 9.08 -10.39
N ARG A 176 -10.42 8.26 -11.32
CA ARG A 176 -9.01 8.20 -11.71
C ARG A 176 -8.53 9.48 -12.37
N ASP A 177 -9.33 10.06 -13.26
CA ASP A 177 -9.02 11.34 -13.91
C ASP A 177 -8.96 12.47 -12.87
N ARG A 178 -9.92 12.52 -11.94
CA ARG A 178 -9.90 13.48 -10.82
C ARG A 178 -8.65 13.32 -9.94
N LEU A 179 -8.25 12.09 -9.65
CA LEU A 179 -7.01 11.84 -8.89
C LEU A 179 -5.79 12.36 -9.66
N THR A 180 -5.66 12.05 -10.95
CA THR A 180 -4.55 12.53 -11.78
C THR A 180 -4.50 14.06 -11.79
N ALA A 181 -5.62 14.73 -11.99
CA ALA A 181 -5.70 16.20 -11.99
C ALA A 181 -5.30 16.78 -10.62
N ALA A 182 -5.79 16.20 -9.53
CA ALA A 182 -5.46 16.63 -8.16
C ALA A 182 -3.97 16.46 -7.84
N VAL A 183 -3.37 15.31 -8.18
CA VAL A 183 -1.93 15.05 -8.00
C VAL A 183 -1.10 16.08 -8.77
N ARG A 184 -1.40 16.31 -10.05
CA ARG A 184 -0.67 17.31 -10.88
C ARG A 184 -0.80 18.71 -10.29
N ALA A 185 -1.97 19.10 -9.80
CA ALA A 185 -2.20 20.40 -9.16
C ALA A 185 -1.35 20.56 -7.87
N VAL A 186 -1.28 19.52 -7.04
CA VAL A 186 -0.43 19.55 -5.84
C VAL A 186 1.05 19.64 -6.20
N LEU A 187 1.50 18.88 -7.20
CA LEU A 187 2.91 18.88 -7.64
C LEU A 187 3.36 20.20 -8.30
N ALA A 188 2.44 20.97 -8.88
CA ALA A 188 2.71 22.30 -9.39
C ALA A 188 3.03 23.33 -8.28
N LEU A 189 2.69 23.02 -7.01
CA LEU A 189 3.02 23.85 -5.87
C LEU A 189 4.37 23.40 -5.29
N THR A 190 5.35 24.30 -5.27
CA THR A 190 6.64 23.99 -4.61
C THR A 190 6.42 23.85 -3.10
N PRO A 191 6.84 22.72 -2.48
CA PRO A 191 6.71 22.55 -1.04
C PRO A 191 7.47 23.63 -0.27
N PRO A 192 6.94 24.14 0.86
CA PRO A 192 7.59 25.18 1.64
C PRO A 192 8.98 24.72 2.10
N THR A 193 9.93 25.63 2.11
CA THR A 193 11.25 25.39 2.72
C THR A 193 11.12 25.55 4.24
N SER A 194 11.83 24.69 5.01
CA SER A 194 11.94 24.90 6.45
C SER A 194 12.56 26.27 6.70
N ARG A 195 11.80 27.24 7.24
CA ARG A 195 12.40 28.46 7.76
C ARG A 195 13.32 28.04 8.91
N ASN A 196 14.60 28.32 8.78
CA ASN A 196 15.52 28.29 9.91
C ASN A 196 15.00 29.35 10.89
N THR A 197 14.30 28.95 11.96
CA THR A 197 13.94 29.87 13.04
C THR A 197 15.25 30.27 13.69
N PRO A 198 15.67 31.54 13.65
CA PRO A 198 16.86 31.95 14.37
C PRO A 198 16.61 31.66 15.85
N ALA A 199 17.57 30.97 16.46
CA ALA A 199 17.59 30.77 17.91
C ALA A 199 17.65 32.16 18.57
N HIS A 200 16.64 32.47 19.36
CA HIS A 200 16.66 33.59 20.33
C HIS A 200 17.24 33.12 21.64
#